data_cf3fd59f64004591d13dae9240bfbf19
#
_entry.id   cf3fd59f64004591d13dae9240bfbf19
#
_cell.length_a   1.000
_cell.length_b   1.000
_cell.length_c   1.000
_cell.angle_alpha   90.00
_cell.angle_beta   90.00
_cell.angle_gamma   90.00
#
_symmetry.space_group_name_H-M   'P 1'
#
loop_
_entity.id
_entity.type
_entity.pdbx_description
1 polymer ?
#
loop_
_entity_poly.entity_id
_entity_poly.type
_entity_poly.pdbx_seq_one_letter_code
_entity_poly.pdbx_strand_id
1 'polypeptide(L)'
;MVRNDGLPLIATKQIIEGGQSTADSLLAETTLLFQPVMIDLAIAKTFYDQGVLFIDARDDKEFREGHIAGSKLAPANPGEVLRWATEDDPVVTYCSGGECDLSMNLANELMGEDWGFARVFVFDGGLPQWIEAGYPVE
;
A
#
# COMPACT_ATOMS: atom_id res chain seq x y z
N MET A 1 -5.07 7.25 -29.83
CA MET A 1 -4.72 6.95 -29.35
C MET A 1 -4.05 6.70 -28.90
N VAL A 2 -3.87 6.79 -28.82
CA VAL A 2 -3.28 6.42 -28.21
C VAL A 2 -2.54 6.43 -27.60
N ARG A 3 -2.49 6.70 -27.65
CA ARG A 3 -1.90 6.70 -26.99
C ARG A 3 -1.18 6.41 -26.34
N ASN A 4 -1.12 6.56 -26.42
CA ASN A 4 -0.45 6.21 -25.76
C ASN A 4 0.10 5.93 -25.15
N ASP A 5 0.03 6.26 -25.44
CA ASP A 5 0.37 5.92 -24.90
C ASP A 5 0.95 5.46 -24.15
N GLY A 6 1.14 5.37 -24.09
CA GLY A 6 1.47 4.86 -23.41
C GLY A 6 2.26 4.51 -22.81
N LEU A 7 2.31 4.76 -22.76
CA LEU A 7 2.96 4.28 -22.19
C LEU A 7 3.85 4.05 -21.52
N PRO A 8 4.01 4.14 -21.39
CA PRO A 8 4.81 3.87 -20.71
C PRO A 8 5.18 3.48 -19.81
N LEU A 9 5.11 3.24 -19.56
CA LEU A 9 5.43 2.77 -18.71
C LEU A 9 6.32 2.72 -17.94
N ILE A 10 6.29 3.09 -17.97
CA ILE A 10 7.22 2.83 -17.44
C ILE A 10 7.97 3.34 -16.39
N ALA A 11 8.73 3.60 -16.10
CA ALA A 11 9.60 4.02 -15.07
C ALA A 11 9.04 5.09 -14.16
N THR A 12 7.99 5.68 -14.53
CA THR A 12 7.37 6.73 -13.75
C THR A 12 6.38 6.16 -12.76
N LYS A 13 6.47 6.60 -11.52
CA LYS A 13 5.48 6.24 -10.52
C LYS A 13 4.14 6.85 -10.89
N GLN A 14 3.11 6.06 -10.85
CA GLN A 14 1.75 6.54 -11.03
C GLN A 14 0.97 6.33 -9.75
N ILE A 15 0.50 7.40 -9.16
CA ILE A 15 -0.28 7.36 -7.93
C ILE A 15 -1.74 7.55 -8.29
N ILE A 16 -2.57 6.61 -7.90
CA ILE A 16 -4.00 6.70 -8.13
C ILE A 16 -4.59 7.67 -7.12
N GLU A 17 -5.33 8.63 -7.64
CA GLU A 17 -6.01 9.65 -6.84
C GLU A 17 -7.51 9.49 -7.01
N GLY A 18 -8.25 9.89 -5.99
CA GLY A 18 -9.68 9.87 -6.14
C GLY A 18 -10.41 9.80 -4.83
N GLY A 19 -11.72 9.76 -4.93
CA GLY A 19 -12.59 9.71 -3.78
C GLY A 19 -13.07 8.30 -3.49
N GLN A 20 -14.20 8.23 -2.80
CA GLN A 20 -14.80 6.98 -2.35
C GLN A 20 -15.06 6.01 -3.49
N SER A 21 -15.54 6.52 -4.61
CA SER A 21 -15.87 5.70 -5.77
C SER A 21 -14.64 4.95 -6.32
N THR A 22 -13.50 5.65 -6.39
CA THR A 22 -12.26 5.03 -6.84
C THR A 22 -11.79 3.97 -5.85
N ALA A 23 -11.86 4.30 -4.55
CA ALA A 23 -11.47 3.37 -3.51
C ALA A 23 -12.31 2.09 -3.56
N ASP A 24 -13.61 2.23 -3.73
CA ASP A 24 -14.52 1.08 -3.81
C ASP A 24 -14.18 0.19 -5.01
N SER A 25 -13.86 0.80 -6.14
CA SER A 25 -13.50 0.03 -7.34
C SER A 25 -12.21 -0.76 -7.11
N LEU A 26 -11.23 -0.16 -6.46
CA LEU A 26 -9.94 -0.83 -6.21
C LEU A 26 -10.10 -1.98 -5.22
N LEU A 27 -11.03 -1.87 -4.28
CA LEU A 27 -11.25 -2.91 -3.27
C LEU A 27 -12.19 -4.03 -3.73
N ALA A 28 -12.84 -3.89 -4.88
CA ALA A 28 -13.76 -4.91 -5.36
C ALA A 28 -13.04 -6.24 -5.57
N GLU A 29 -13.64 -7.33 -5.12
CA GLU A 29 -13.04 -8.66 -5.25
C GLU A 29 -12.80 -9.06 -6.70
N THR A 30 -13.54 -8.47 -7.62
CA THR A 30 -13.40 -8.74 -9.05
C THR A 30 -12.28 -7.93 -9.70
N THR A 31 -11.67 -7.00 -8.96
CA THR A 31 -10.58 -6.20 -9.49
C THR A 31 -9.33 -7.06 -9.65
N LEU A 32 -8.75 -7.05 -10.84
CA LEU A 32 -7.53 -7.80 -11.11
C LEU A 32 -6.36 -6.82 -11.20
N LEU A 33 -5.37 -7.03 -10.34
CA LEU A 33 -4.14 -6.26 -10.38
C LEU A 33 -3.00 -7.17 -10.81
N PHE A 34 -2.14 -6.67 -11.68
CA PHE A 34 -0.96 -7.40 -12.12
C PHE A 34 0.30 -6.91 -11.43
N GLN A 35 0.20 -5.80 -10.71
CA GLN A 35 1.31 -5.21 -9.97
C GLN A 35 0.72 -4.33 -8.87
N PRO A 36 1.54 -3.97 -7.87
CA PRO A 36 1.06 -3.07 -6.83
C PRO A 36 0.62 -1.72 -7.40
N VAL A 37 -0.40 -1.14 -6.78
CA VAL A 37 -0.95 0.15 -7.20
C VAL A 37 -0.62 1.18 -6.14
N MET A 38 -0.02 2.30 -6.55
CA MET A 38 0.27 3.39 -5.63
C MET A 38 -0.99 4.23 -5.44
N ILE A 39 -1.28 4.57 -4.20
CA ILE A 39 -2.48 5.34 -3.84
C ILE A 39 -2.08 6.60 -3.09
N ASP A 40 -2.94 7.61 -3.16
CA ASP A 40 -2.71 8.87 -2.46
C ASP A 40 -3.28 8.81 -1.03
N LEU A 41 -3.11 9.92 -0.31
CA LEU A 41 -3.55 10.00 1.07
C LEU A 41 -5.07 9.81 1.21
N ALA A 42 -5.84 10.38 0.29
CA ALA A 42 -7.31 10.30 0.37
C ALA A 42 -7.78 8.84 0.24
N ILE A 43 -7.24 8.11 -0.71
CA ILE A 43 -7.59 6.71 -0.90
C ILE A 43 -7.10 5.88 0.28
N ALA A 44 -5.87 6.15 0.74
CA ALA A 44 -5.32 5.43 1.90
C ALA A 44 -6.21 5.60 3.12
N LYS A 45 -6.67 6.83 3.38
CA LYS A 45 -7.54 7.07 4.53
C LYS A 45 -8.88 6.35 4.38
N THR A 46 -9.44 6.33 3.17
CA THR A 46 -10.67 5.62 2.91
C THR A 46 -10.50 4.11 3.17
N PHE A 47 -9.38 3.54 2.70
CA PHE A 47 -9.08 2.14 2.95
C PHE A 47 -8.94 1.86 4.44
N TYR A 48 -8.24 2.76 5.13
CA TYR A 48 -8.05 2.64 6.58
C TYR A 48 -9.39 2.61 7.30
N ASP A 49 -10.28 3.51 6.93
CA ASP A 49 -11.61 3.61 7.57
C ASP A 49 -12.46 2.37 7.28
N GLN A 50 -12.19 1.69 6.19
CA GLN A 50 -12.90 0.46 5.82
C GLN A 50 -12.27 -0.79 6.41
N GLY A 51 -11.22 -0.65 7.19
CA GLY A 51 -10.58 -1.77 7.88
C GLY A 51 -9.54 -2.53 7.07
N VAL A 52 -9.06 -1.95 5.97
CA VAL A 52 -7.97 -2.58 5.20
C VAL A 52 -6.70 -2.61 6.05
N LEU A 53 -5.99 -3.72 6.03
CA LEU A 53 -4.76 -3.89 6.79
C LEU A 53 -3.64 -3.02 6.21
N PHE A 54 -2.97 -2.27 7.08
CA PHE A 54 -1.78 -1.50 6.71
C PHE A 54 -0.54 -2.20 7.25
N ILE A 55 0.47 -2.30 6.41
CA ILE A 55 1.74 -2.95 6.74
C ILE A 55 2.86 -1.93 6.67
N ASP A 56 3.59 -1.80 7.79
CA ASP A 56 4.75 -0.93 7.87
C ASP A 56 5.97 -1.71 7.39
N ALA A 57 6.62 -1.22 6.35
CA ALA A 57 7.78 -1.89 5.76
C ALA A 57 9.12 -1.38 6.32
N ARG A 58 9.07 -0.49 7.33
CA ARG A 58 10.28 0.05 7.96
C ARG A 58 10.85 -0.93 8.97
N ASP A 59 11.90 -0.55 9.66
CA ASP A 59 12.49 -1.42 10.67
C ASP A 59 11.76 -1.32 12.01
N ASP A 60 12.12 -2.20 12.93
CA ASP A 60 11.50 -2.28 14.24
C ASP A 60 11.66 -1.00 15.05
N LYS A 61 12.81 -0.38 14.95
CA LYS A 61 13.08 0.85 15.71
C LYS A 61 12.14 1.96 15.26
N GLU A 62 12.02 2.15 13.96
CA GLU A 62 11.14 3.18 13.41
C GLU A 62 9.68 2.91 13.74
N PHE A 63 9.28 1.65 13.66
CA PHE A 63 7.91 1.26 13.99
C PHE A 63 7.58 1.62 15.43
N ARG A 64 8.49 1.32 16.34
CA ARG A 64 8.28 1.63 17.77
C ARG A 64 8.26 3.11 18.06
N GLU A 65 8.96 3.91 17.28
CA GLU A 65 8.97 5.36 17.46
C GLU A 65 7.65 6.00 17.03
N GLY A 66 6.92 5.34 16.17
CA GLY A 66 5.62 5.82 15.70
C GLY A 66 5.21 5.13 14.43
N HIS A 67 3.93 4.75 14.34
CA HIS A 67 3.41 4.09 13.14
C HIS A 67 1.92 4.37 13.01
N ILE A 68 1.36 4.08 11.85
CA ILE A 68 -0.08 4.22 11.64
C ILE A 68 -0.79 3.28 12.61
N ALA A 69 -1.77 3.83 13.35
CA ALA A 69 -2.48 3.04 14.35
C ALA A 69 -3.09 1.79 13.75
N GLY A 70 -2.84 0.65 14.35
CA GLY A 70 -3.36 -0.63 13.87
C GLY A 70 -2.53 -1.28 12.79
N SER A 71 -1.50 -0.62 12.27
CA SER A 71 -0.65 -1.23 11.26
C SER A 71 0.24 -2.31 11.88
N LYS A 72 0.71 -3.22 11.05
CA LYS A 72 1.58 -4.32 11.46
C LYS A 72 2.94 -4.18 10.81
N LEU A 73 3.96 -4.61 11.52
CA LEU A 73 5.34 -4.49 11.06
C LEU A 73 5.77 -5.75 10.30
N ALA A 74 6.24 -5.58 9.07
CA ALA A 74 6.79 -6.68 8.27
C ALA A 74 7.92 -6.16 7.39
N PRO A 75 9.08 -5.87 7.98
CA PRO A 75 10.19 -5.30 7.22
C PRO A 75 10.79 -6.38 6.30
N ALA A 76 10.62 -6.19 5.00
CA ALA A 76 11.18 -7.08 3.99
C ALA A 76 10.88 -8.57 4.25
N ASN A 77 9.75 -8.85 4.89
CA ASN A 77 9.39 -10.23 5.21
C ASN A 77 7.92 -10.49 4.84
N PRO A 78 7.66 -10.83 3.58
CA PRO A 78 6.28 -11.05 3.13
C PRO A 78 5.57 -12.14 3.92
N GLY A 79 6.29 -13.14 4.40
CA GLY A 79 5.68 -14.23 5.15
C GLY A 79 4.99 -13.80 6.45
N GLU A 80 5.47 -12.71 7.05
CA GLU A 80 4.85 -12.19 8.27
C GLU A 80 3.43 -11.68 8.02
N VAL A 81 3.17 -11.21 6.79
CA VAL A 81 1.85 -10.66 6.47
C VAL A 81 0.76 -11.72 6.59
N LEU A 82 1.12 -12.98 6.34
CA LEU A 82 0.16 -14.09 6.43
C LEU A 82 -0.37 -14.31 7.86
N ARG A 83 0.25 -13.70 8.84
CA ARG A 83 -0.27 -13.76 10.22
C ARG A 83 -1.56 -12.96 10.37
N TRP A 84 -1.78 -11.98 9.49
CA TRP A 84 -2.89 -11.04 9.65
C TRP A 84 -3.83 -11.01 8.47
N ALA A 85 -3.42 -11.52 7.32
CA ALA A 85 -4.22 -11.47 6.10
C ALA A 85 -3.97 -12.68 5.22
N THR A 86 -4.93 -12.99 4.38
CA THR A 86 -4.77 -14.04 3.38
C THR A 86 -4.49 -13.39 2.03
N GLU A 87 -4.11 -14.20 1.05
CA GLU A 87 -3.82 -13.70 -0.29
C GLU A 87 -5.02 -13.05 -0.97
N ASP A 88 -6.23 -13.33 -0.48
CA ASP A 88 -7.44 -12.73 -1.03
C ASP A 88 -7.77 -11.37 -0.42
N ASP A 89 -7.12 -11.02 0.68
CA ASP A 89 -7.38 -9.75 1.36
C ASP A 89 -6.57 -8.62 0.72
N PRO A 90 -7.15 -7.43 0.56
CA PRO A 90 -6.36 -6.27 0.15
C PRO A 90 -5.47 -5.81 1.30
N VAL A 91 -4.26 -5.37 0.99
CA VAL A 91 -3.36 -4.80 2.00
C VAL A 91 -2.70 -3.54 1.43
N VAL A 92 -2.33 -2.65 2.33
CA VAL A 92 -1.61 -1.42 1.99
C VAL A 92 -0.25 -1.47 2.66
N THR A 93 0.82 -1.31 1.88
CA THR A 93 2.16 -1.18 2.46
C THR A 93 2.54 0.30 2.50
N TYR A 94 3.36 0.68 3.48
CA TYR A 94 3.86 2.04 3.56
C TYR A 94 5.24 2.05 4.22
N CYS A 95 5.95 3.14 4.06
CA CYS A 95 7.20 3.35 4.77
C CYS A 95 7.36 4.84 5.12
N SER A 96 8.56 5.39 4.99
CA SER A 96 8.83 6.77 5.40
C SER A 96 8.44 7.82 4.37
N GLY A 97 7.89 7.38 3.24
CA GLY A 97 7.51 8.29 2.16
C GLY A 97 8.70 8.72 1.32
N GLY A 98 8.44 9.59 0.35
CA GLY A 98 9.50 10.12 -0.49
C GLY A 98 10.20 9.04 -1.29
N GLU A 99 11.52 8.94 -1.13
CA GLU A 99 12.33 8.01 -1.91
C GLU A 99 12.46 6.63 -1.25
N CYS A 100 11.67 6.36 -0.23
CA CYS A 100 11.72 5.06 0.41
C CYS A 100 11.11 3.99 -0.49
N ASP A 101 11.88 2.97 -0.83
CA ASP A 101 11.44 1.90 -1.72
C ASP A 101 11.00 0.63 -0.98
N LEU A 102 11.10 0.62 0.34
CA LEU A 102 10.81 -0.58 1.12
C LEU A 102 9.37 -1.07 0.96
N SER A 103 8.43 -0.14 0.93
CA SER A 103 7.01 -0.51 0.79
C SER A 103 6.72 -1.08 -0.59
N MET A 104 7.31 -0.50 -1.64
CA MET A 104 7.11 -1.02 -2.99
C MET A 104 7.77 -2.38 -3.15
N ASN A 105 8.96 -2.55 -2.58
CA ASN A 105 9.64 -3.84 -2.65
C ASN A 105 8.83 -4.94 -1.96
N LEU A 106 8.30 -4.64 -0.77
CA LEU A 106 7.45 -5.59 -0.06
C LEU A 106 6.18 -5.89 -0.86
N ALA A 107 5.57 -4.86 -1.43
CA ALA A 107 4.35 -5.04 -2.22
C ALA A 107 4.59 -5.93 -3.44
N ASN A 108 5.73 -5.73 -4.13
CA ASN A 108 6.07 -6.55 -5.27
C ASN A 108 6.26 -8.01 -4.88
N GLU A 109 6.90 -8.25 -3.73
CA GLU A 109 7.09 -9.61 -3.25
C GLU A 109 5.76 -10.26 -2.90
N LEU A 110 4.87 -9.53 -2.24
CA LEU A 110 3.55 -10.07 -1.86
C LEU A 110 2.73 -10.47 -3.09
N MET A 111 2.84 -9.73 -4.18
CA MET A 111 2.13 -10.07 -5.41
C MET A 111 2.88 -11.08 -6.28
N GLY A 112 4.09 -11.47 -5.87
CA GLY A 112 4.87 -12.45 -6.60
C GLY A 112 4.30 -13.85 -6.46
N GLU A 113 4.91 -14.79 -7.19
CA GLU A 113 4.42 -16.17 -7.24
C GLU A 113 4.44 -16.88 -5.91
N ASP A 114 5.41 -16.55 -5.05
CA ASP A 114 5.55 -17.23 -3.76
C ASP A 114 4.41 -16.93 -2.79
N TRP A 115 3.83 -15.73 -2.87
CA TRP A 115 2.84 -15.29 -1.91
C TRP A 115 1.46 -15.08 -2.52
N GLY A 116 1.42 -14.63 -3.77
CA GLY A 116 0.19 -14.61 -4.56
C GLY A 116 -0.92 -13.66 -4.11
N PHE A 117 -0.58 -12.57 -3.41
CA PHE A 117 -1.59 -11.60 -3.02
C PHE A 117 -2.19 -10.96 -4.26
N ALA A 118 -3.51 -10.90 -4.31
CA ALA A 118 -4.21 -10.39 -5.49
C ALA A 118 -4.25 -8.87 -5.55
N ARG A 119 -4.28 -8.21 -4.41
CA ARG A 119 -4.45 -6.76 -4.34
C ARG A 119 -3.55 -6.16 -3.27
N VAL A 120 -2.46 -5.52 -3.71
CA VAL A 120 -1.56 -4.84 -2.80
C VAL A 120 -1.42 -3.40 -3.27
N PHE A 121 -1.58 -2.47 -2.34
CA PHE A 121 -1.49 -1.05 -2.61
C PHE A 121 -0.32 -0.47 -1.86
N VAL A 122 0.27 0.59 -2.40
CA VAL A 122 1.40 1.27 -1.75
C VAL A 122 0.98 2.71 -1.45
N PHE A 123 0.99 3.07 -0.17
CA PHE A 123 0.75 4.44 0.23
C PHE A 123 2.07 5.21 0.12
N ASP A 124 2.24 5.86 -1.02
CA ASP A 124 3.51 6.52 -1.36
C ASP A 124 3.89 7.64 -0.39
N GLY A 125 2.91 8.39 0.10
CA GLY A 125 3.18 9.48 1.03
C GLY A 125 3.76 9.03 2.36
N GLY A 126 3.45 7.81 2.77
CA GLY A 126 4.02 7.21 3.96
C GLY A 126 3.62 7.88 5.26
N LEU A 127 4.32 7.49 6.33
CA LEU A 127 3.99 7.97 7.67
C LEU A 127 4.02 9.50 7.80
N PRO A 128 5.01 10.22 7.24
CA PRO A 128 5.03 11.67 7.40
C PRO A 128 3.77 12.36 6.89
N GLN A 129 3.25 11.94 5.74
CA GLN A 129 2.06 12.54 5.19
C GLN A 129 0.83 12.23 6.05
N TRP A 130 0.78 11.01 6.60
CA TRP A 130 -0.28 10.58 7.49
C TRP A 130 -0.29 11.42 8.77
N ILE A 131 0.88 11.63 9.36
CA ILE A 131 1.02 12.45 10.57
C ILE A 131 0.62 13.90 10.31
N GLU A 132 1.09 14.45 9.19
CA GLU A 132 0.78 15.83 8.84
C GLU A 132 -0.72 16.06 8.69
N ALA A 133 -1.42 15.06 8.22
CA ALA A 133 -2.88 15.13 8.08
C ALA A 133 -3.62 14.97 9.41
N GLY A 134 -2.92 14.62 10.47
CA GLY A 134 -3.53 14.44 11.79
C GLY A 134 -4.27 13.12 11.95
N TYR A 135 -3.94 12.13 11.15
CA TYR A 135 -4.61 10.83 11.20
C TYR A 135 -4.00 9.94 12.29
N PRO A 136 -4.73 8.89 12.72
CA PRO A 136 -4.33 8.11 13.92
C PRO A 136 -2.96 7.43 13.83
N VAL A 137 -2.16 7.62 14.87
CA VAL A 137 -0.85 6.97 15.01
C VAL A 137 -0.72 6.35 16.38
N GLU A 138 0.20 5.40 16.49
CA GLU A 138 0.52 4.76 17.77
C GLU A 138 2.00 4.83 18.04
#